data_48c033406071b6922c6464f4e4b77ae5
#
_entry.id   48c033406071b6922c6464f4e4b77ae5
#
_cell.length_a   1.000
_cell.length_b   1.000
_cell.length_c   1.000
_cell.angle_alpha   90.00
_cell.angle_beta   90.00
_cell.angle_gamma   90.00
#
_symmetry.space_group_name_H-M   'P 1'
#
loop_
_entity.id
_entity.type
_entity.pdbx_description
1 polymer ?
#
loop_
_entity_poly.entity_id
_entity_poly.type
_entity_poly.pdbx_seq_one_letter_code
_entity_poly.pdbx_strand_id
1 'polypeptide(L)'
;TLEQYHKCSWVISCDAAAYERYNRIKNILCLKLIDSDDCDHNMATEAQKDNWMKVMMTKFDAVNKFMNLYGRCLFLDSDMIFVNPIEDEILNILTNKNIDACICQHMTNNWPVEAKHGLYNGGMFHVRNKNFMSQWIDLSKNYKKYGFYFEQQPLEYVQRNFNSFNLPINYNIGWWRFNTPATQSRLNALKIVDDKIYFGNRPAVNFHVHTLREIGYQNFGQFLVDKICDLMKTTNNENYKKVLDFLF
;
A
#
# COMPACT_ATOMS: atom_id res chain seq x y z
N THR A 1 4.35 11.65 -4.85
CA THR A 1 4.34 11.24 -6.28
C THR A 1 2.93 11.17 -6.88
N LEU A 2 1.90 10.68 -6.15
CA LEU A 2 0.51 10.61 -6.67
C LEU A 2 -0.05 11.99 -7.09
N GLU A 3 0.26 13.06 -6.37
CA GLU A 3 -0.20 14.42 -6.70
C GLU A 3 0.28 14.95 -8.06
N GLN A 4 1.33 14.39 -8.62
CA GLN A 4 1.78 14.72 -9.98
C GLN A 4 0.73 14.32 -11.04
N TYR A 5 -0.10 13.35 -10.72
CA TYR A 5 -1.09 12.80 -11.63
C TYR A 5 -2.52 13.16 -11.25
N HIS A 6 -2.81 13.29 -9.96
CA HIS A 6 -4.17 13.46 -9.45
C HIS A 6 -4.23 14.51 -8.34
N LYS A 7 -5.18 15.43 -8.43
CA LYS A 7 -5.48 16.35 -7.32
C LYS A 7 -6.27 15.62 -6.24
N CYS A 8 -5.72 15.52 -5.04
CA CYS A 8 -6.29 14.79 -3.92
C CYS A 8 -6.40 15.65 -2.66
N SER A 9 -7.34 15.31 -1.78
CA SER A 9 -7.29 15.72 -0.37
C SER A 9 -6.62 14.63 0.42
N TRP A 10 -5.68 15.01 1.29
CA TRP A 10 -4.86 14.08 2.05
C TRP A 10 -5.22 14.08 3.52
N VAL A 11 -5.26 12.88 4.10
CA VAL A 11 -5.20 12.67 5.55
C VAL A 11 -4.00 11.75 5.82
N ILE A 12 -3.09 12.21 6.66
CA ILE A 12 -1.89 11.45 7.04
C ILE A 12 -2.04 11.00 8.48
N SER A 13 -2.00 9.70 8.73
CA SER A 13 -1.77 9.14 10.05
C SER A 13 -0.26 9.13 10.32
N CYS A 14 0.18 9.76 11.38
CA CYS A 14 1.59 9.99 11.60
C CYS A 14 1.96 10.00 13.10
N ASP A 15 3.25 9.83 13.38
CA ASP A 15 3.86 10.06 14.68
C ASP A 15 4.08 11.56 14.96
N ALA A 16 4.68 11.87 16.10
CA ALA A 16 4.95 13.25 16.51
C ALA A 16 5.91 13.98 15.54
N ALA A 17 6.96 13.30 15.09
CA ALA A 17 7.98 13.90 14.21
C ALA A 17 7.41 14.23 12.81
N ALA A 18 6.67 13.28 12.23
CA ALA A 18 5.98 13.51 10.95
C ALA A 18 4.86 14.55 11.09
N TYR A 19 4.15 14.59 12.24
CA TYR A 19 3.15 15.62 12.52
C TYR A 19 3.77 17.03 12.49
N GLU A 20 4.87 17.26 13.19
CA GLU A 20 5.58 18.55 13.18
C GLU A 20 6.05 18.97 11.79
N ARG A 21 6.40 18.00 10.95
CA ARG A 21 6.87 18.23 9.58
C ARG A 21 5.73 18.57 8.61
N TYR A 22 4.59 17.88 8.70
CA TYR A 22 3.55 17.92 7.67
C TYR A 22 2.29 18.70 8.05
N ASN A 23 2.06 19.03 9.34
CA ASN A 23 0.83 19.68 9.80
C ASN A 23 0.64 21.11 9.24
N ARG A 24 1.69 21.72 8.72
CA ARG A 24 1.67 23.08 8.12
C ARG A 24 1.47 23.07 6.60
N ILE A 25 1.46 21.88 5.99
CA ILE A 25 1.29 21.79 4.54
C ILE A 25 -0.19 21.97 4.21
N LYS A 26 -0.47 22.94 3.33
CA LYS A 26 -1.83 23.24 2.85
C LYS A 26 -2.41 21.99 2.16
N ASN A 27 -3.68 21.70 2.42
CA ASN A 27 -4.44 20.56 1.90
C ASN A 27 -4.05 19.19 2.48
N ILE A 28 -3.27 19.14 3.55
CA ILE A 28 -2.99 17.93 4.31
C ILE A 28 -3.62 18.06 5.70
N LEU A 29 -4.43 17.08 6.09
CA LEU A 29 -4.89 16.90 7.46
C LEU A 29 -4.00 15.84 8.13
N CYS A 30 -3.17 16.25 9.06
CA CYS A 30 -2.36 15.35 9.85
C CYS A 30 -3.12 14.88 11.09
N LEU A 31 -3.11 13.58 11.33
CA LEU A 31 -3.65 12.93 12.52
C LEU A 31 -2.48 12.28 13.27
N LYS A 32 -2.12 12.84 14.41
CA LYS A 32 -1.13 12.21 15.29
C LYS A 32 -1.79 11.02 16.00
N LEU A 33 -1.63 9.83 15.45
CA LEU A 33 -2.23 8.59 15.93
C LEU A 33 -1.19 7.55 16.37
N ILE A 34 0.10 7.80 16.13
CA ILE A 34 1.19 6.86 16.39
C ILE A 34 2.10 7.49 17.42
N ASP A 35 2.35 6.79 18.53
CA ASP A 35 3.39 7.17 19.48
C ASP A 35 4.72 6.56 19.01
N SER A 36 5.73 7.40 18.84
CA SER A 36 7.00 7.07 18.16
C SER A 36 7.80 5.95 18.81
N ASP A 37 7.60 5.71 20.09
CA ASP A 37 8.34 4.70 20.85
C ASP A 37 7.84 3.27 20.62
N ASP A 38 6.68 3.11 19.96
CA ASP A 38 6.01 1.82 19.77
C ASP A 38 6.19 1.22 18.37
N CYS A 39 6.91 1.89 17.46
CA CYS A 39 7.02 1.49 16.05
C CYS A 39 8.18 0.52 15.77
N ASP A 40 8.53 -0.37 16.69
CA ASP A 40 9.53 -1.42 16.43
C ASP A 40 8.91 -2.55 15.59
N HIS A 41 9.44 -2.75 14.38
CA HIS A 41 9.09 -3.86 13.49
C HIS A 41 9.61 -5.23 13.98
N ASN A 42 10.30 -5.28 15.13
CA ASN A 42 10.73 -6.52 15.72
C ASN A 42 9.53 -7.28 16.31
N MET A 43 9.15 -8.37 15.68
CA MET A 43 8.01 -9.19 16.06
C MET A 43 8.44 -10.51 16.74
N ALA A 44 9.58 -10.51 17.42
CA ALA A 44 10.12 -11.70 18.06
C ALA A 44 9.31 -12.14 19.30
N THR A 45 8.68 -11.18 20.00
CA THR A 45 7.88 -11.45 21.21
C THR A 45 6.40 -11.15 20.99
N GLU A 46 5.52 -11.73 21.81
CA GLU A 46 4.09 -11.42 21.74
C GLU A 46 3.78 -9.95 22.05
N ALA A 47 4.51 -9.33 22.97
CA ALA A 47 4.37 -7.91 23.29
C ALA A 47 4.69 -7.03 22.06
N GLN A 48 5.75 -7.35 21.32
CA GLN A 48 6.11 -6.65 20.10
C GLN A 48 5.06 -6.84 19.00
N LYS A 49 4.49 -8.04 18.85
CA LYS A 49 3.37 -8.28 17.93
C LYS A 49 2.14 -7.46 18.31
N ASP A 50 1.84 -7.33 19.58
CA ASP A 50 0.71 -6.52 20.06
C ASP A 50 0.94 -5.03 19.81
N ASN A 51 2.16 -4.52 20.00
CA ASN A 51 2.50 -3.15 19.67
C ASN A 51 2.43 -2.90 18.16
N TRP A 52 2.97 -3.82 17.34
CA TRP A 52 2.82 -3.73 15.90
C TRP A 52 1.35 -3.69 15.48
N MET A 53 0.50 -4.54 16.08
CA MET A 53 -0.92 -4.53 15.78
C MET A 53 -1.60 -3.22 16.16
N LYS A 54 -1.19 -2.57 17.28
CA LYS A 54 -1.70 -1.22 17.61
C LYS A 54 -1.38 -0.21 16.51
N VAL A 55 -0.14 -0.22 16.01
CA VAL A 55 0.26 0.64 14.88
C VAL A 55 -0.59 0.35 13.64
N MET A 56 -0.77 -0.92 13.31
CA MET A 56 -1.62 -1.33 12.18
C MET A 56 -3.08 -0.89 12.34
N MET A 57 -3.59 -0.84 13.57
CA MET A 57 -4.95 -0.36 13.84
C MET A 57 -5.12 1.15 13.61
N THR A 58 -4.06 1.95 13.71
CA THR A 58 -4.16 3.40 13.46
C THR A 58 -4.55 3.75 12.03
N LYS A 59 -4.20 2.89 11.05
CA LYS A 59 -4.67 3.08 9.68
C LYS A 59 -6.20 3.03 9.56
N PHE A 60 -6.85 2.14 10.32
CA PHE A 60 -8.29 2.04 10.32
C PHE A 60 -8.96 3.29 10.94
N ASP A 61 -8.36 3.87 11.96
CA ASP A 61 -8.84 5.12 12.56
C ASP A 61 -8.75 6.27 11.56
N ALA A 62 -7.63 6.38 10.84
CA ALA A 62 -7.47 7.37 9.77
C ALA A 62 -8.48 7.16 8.64
N VAL A 63 -8.65 5.92 8.17
CA VAL A 63 -9.61 5.57 7.12
C VAL A 63 -11.04 5.88 7.55
N ASN A 64 -11.44 5.49 8.76
CA ASN A 64 -12.78 5.77 9.29
C ASN A 64 -13.05 7.27 9.38
N LYS A 65 -12.07 8.07 9.84
CA LYS A 65 -12.19 9.52 9.88
C LYS A 65 -12.37 10.11 8.49
N PHE A 66 -11.59 9.64 7.51
CA PHE A 66 -11.71 10.09 6.13
C PHE A 66 -13.07 9.69 5.51
N MET A 67 -13.50 8.46 5.74
CA MET A 67 -14.79 7.97 5.27
C MET A 67 -15.97 8.75 5.88
N ASN A 68 -15.86 9.20 7.13
CA ASN A 68 -16.90 10.03 7.76
C ASN A 68 -16.99 11.41 7.11
N LEU A 69 -15.88 11.96 6.61
CA LEU A 69 -15.82 13.26 5.94
C LEU A 69 -16.26 13.20 4.47
N TYR A 70 -15.85 12.15 3.76
CA TYR A 70 -15.94 12.08 2.29
C TYR A 70 -16.75 10.88 1.76
N GLY A 71 -17.20 10.00 2.63
CA GLY A 71 -17.98 8.80 2.26
C GLY A 71 -17.20 7.68 1.59
N ARG A 72 -15.91 7.89 1.31
CA ARG A 72 -14.98 6.90 0.70
C ARG A 72 -13.55 7.28 0.99
N CYS A 73 -12.65 6.29 0.94
CA CYS A 73 -11.22 6.49 1.16
C CYS A 73 -10.39 5.60 0.24
N LEU A 74 -9.34 6.16 -0.36
CA LEU A 74 -8.22 5.39 -0.90
C LEU A 74 -7.09 5.46 0.13
N PHE A 75 -6.78 4.33 0.74
CA PHE A 75 -5.66 4.21 1.67
C PHE A 75 -4.39 3.80 0.91
N LEU A 76 -3.28 4.38 1.31
CA LEU A 76 -1.94 4.11 0.79
C LEU A 76 -0.94 4.08 1.94
N ASP A 77 -0.09 3.07 2.01
CA ASP A 77 1.09 3.10 2.87
C ASP A 77 2.06 4.20 2.39
N SER A 78 2.83 4.74 3.32
CA SER A 78 3.69 5.91 3.08
C SER A 78 4.89 5.63 2.15
N ASP A 79 5.23 4.37 1.96
CA ASP A 79 6.36 3.88 1.17
C ASP A 79 5.95 3.45 -0.26
N MET A 80 4.89 4.07 -0.79
CA MET A 80 4.46 3.87 -2.17
C MET A 80 4.97 4.95 -3.12
N ILE A 81 5.50 4.52 -4.26
CA ILE A 81 5.98 5.39 -5.35
C ILE A 81 5.05 5.24 -6.55
N PHE A 82 4.32 6.30 -6.90
CA PHE A 82 3.54 6.34 -8.14
C PHE A 82 4.42 6.74 -9.31
N VAL A 83 4.36 5.94 -10.37
CA VAL A 83 5.15 6.13 -11.60
C VAL A 83 4.29 6.40 -12.83
N ASN A 84 3.02 6.04 -12.78
CA ASN A 84 2.03 6.38 -13.80
C ASN A 84 0.71 6.79 -13.13
N PRO A 85 -0.18 7.51 -13.83
CA PRO A 85 -1.51 7.85 -13.32
C PRO A 85 -2.34 6.58 -13.10
N ILE A 86 -3.31 6.68 -12.19
CA ILE A 86 -4.38 5.67 -12.06
C ILE A 86 -5.18 5.69 -13.38
N GLU A 87 -5.38 4.54 -13.98
CA GLU A 87 -6.10 4.38 -15.25
C GLU A 87 -7.57 4.83 -15.11
N ASP A 88 -8.13 5.47 -16.13
CA ASP A 88 -9.51 5.99 -16.09
C ASP A 88 -10.54 4.90 -15.79
N GLU A 89 -10.34 3.69 -16.31
CA GLU A 89 -11.17 2.53 -15.99
C GLU A 89 -11.22 2.28 -14.47
N ILE A 90 -10.06 2.34 -13.80
CA ILE A 90 -9.98 2.13 -12.35
C ILE A 90 -10.54 3.33 -11.59
N LEU A 91 -10.33 4.56 -12.06
CA LEU A 91 -10.98 5.74 -11.47
C LEU A 91 -12.50 5.61 -11.49
N ASN A 92 -13.06 5.10 -12.59
CA ASN A 92 -14.49 4.83 -12.72
C ASN A 92 -14.95 3.76 -11.70
N ILE A 93 -14.16 2.71 -11.49
CA ILE A 93 -14.44 1.68 -10.47
C ILE A 93 -14.37 2.27 -9.06
N LEU A 94 -13.33 3.05 -8.74
CA LEU A 94 -13.18 3.71 -7.44
C LEU A 94 -14.33 4.71 -7.14
N THR A 95 -14.99 5.23 -8.18
CA THR A 95 -16.13 6.14 -8.02
C THR A 95 -17.50 5.43 -8.07
N ASN A 96 -17.54 4.18 -8.52
CA ASN A 96 -18.77 3.40 -8.64
C ASN A 96 -19.38 3.11 -7.26
N LYS A 97 -20.62 3.56 -7.05
CA LYS A 97 -21.33 3.42 -5.77
C LYS A 97 -21.70 1.96 -5.42
N ASN A 98 -21.71 1.08 -6.40
CA ASN A 98 -22.02 -0.34 -6.19
C ASN A 98 -20.79 -1.16 -5.76
N ILE A 99 -19.58 -0.60 -5.80
CA ILE A 99 -18.37 -1.26 -5.33
C ILE A 99 -18.11 -0.86 -3.89
N ASP A 100 -18.10 -1.84 -2.98
CA ASP A 100 -17.89 -1.65 -1.56
C ASP A 100 -16.42 -1.39 -1.21
N ALA A 101 -15.53 -2.16 -1.85
CA ALA A 101 -14.07 -2.04 -1.66
C ALA A 101 -13.29 -2.43 -2.92
N CYS A 102 -12.11 -1.84 -3.11
CA CYS A 102 -11.11 -2.31 -4.06
C CYS A 102 -9.84 -2.68 -3.28
N ILE A 103 -9.29 -3.84 -3.52
CA ILE A 103 -8.18 -4.42 -2.75
C ILE A 103 -7.09 -4.95 -3.67
N CYS A 104 -5.86 -4.98 -3.18
CA CYS A 104 -4.70 -5.48 -3.92
C CYS A 104 -4.31 -6.87 -3.45
N GLN A 105 -4.05 -7.77 -4.39
CA GLN A 105 -3.51 -9.09 -4.06
C GLN A 105 -1.99 -9.03 -3.89
N HIS A 106 -1.43 -9.86 -3.01
CA HIS A 106 0.02 -10.02 -2.85
C HIS A 106 0.68 -10.54 -4.13
N MET A 107 0.09 -11.56 -4.75
CA MET A 107 0.60 -12.19 -5.99
C MET A 107 2.05 -12.66 -5.87
N THR A 108 2.39 -13.29 -4.77
CA THR A 108 3.74 -13.84 -4.54
C THR A 108 4.00 -15.05 -5.43
N ASN A 109 2.94 -15.78 -5.86
CA ASN A 109 2.98 -17.10 -6.47
C ASN A 109 3.75 -18.12 -5.59
N ASN A 110 3.71 -17.90 -4.28
CA ASN A 110 4.31 -18.76 -3.29
C ASN A 110 3.24 -19.11 -2.25
N TRP A 111 2.58 -20.23 -2.43
CA TRP A 111 1.46 -20.64 -1.59
C TRP A 111 1.78 -20.65 -0.08
N PRO A 112 2.92 -21.16 0.41
CA PRO A 112 3.27 -21.07 1.83
C PRO A 112 3.34 -19.62 2.36
N VAL A 113 3.83 -18.69 1.56
CA VAL A 113 3.89 -17.26 1.93
C VAL A 113 2.48 -16.67 1.96
N GLU A 114 1.67 -16.91 0.94
CA GLU A 114 0.29 -16.42 0.87
C GLU A 114 -0.59 -17.05 1.96
N ALA A 115 -0.43 -18.34 2.25
CA ALA A 115 -1.13 -18.99 3.34
C ALA A 115 -0.81 -18.39 4.72
N LYS A 116 0.43 -17.92 4.90
CA LYS A 116 0.88 -17.28 6.16
C LYS A 116 0.45 -15.83 6.26
N HIS A 117 0.65 -15.04 5.21
CA HIS A 117 0.49 -13.58 5.25
C HIS A 117 -0.86 -13.09 4.71
N GLY A 118 -1.62 -13.97 4.08
CA GLY A 118 -2.88 -13.67 3.40
C GLY A 118 -2.70 -13.40 1.91
N LEU A 119 -3.79 -13.57 1.15
CA LEU A 119 -3.85 -13.32 -0.29
C LEU A 119 -3.80 -11.84 -0.64
N TYR A 120 -4.18 -10.97 0.29
CA TYR A 120 -4.32 -9.53 0.08
C TYR A 120 -3.31 -8.72 0.86
N ASN A 121 -2.84 -7.63 0.25
CA ASN A 121 -1.96 -6.67 0.89
C ASN A 121 -2.76 -5.48 1.41
N GLY A 122 -2.57 -5.13 2.67
CA GLY A 122 -3.25 -4.02 3.34
C GLY A 122 -2.63 -2.64 3.10
N GLY A 123 -1.60 -2.53 2.24
CA GLY A 123 -0.90 -1.27 1.99
C GLY A 123 -1.57 -0.37 0.95
N MET A 124 -2.43 -0.93 0.11
CA MET A 124 -3.26 -0.16 -0.82
C MET A 124 -4.65 -0.77 -0.91
N PHE A 125 -5.67 0.03 -0.57
CA PHE A 125 -7.06 -0.36 -0.76
C PHE A 125 -7.96 0.88 -0.88
N HIS A 126 -9.07 0.74 -1.57
CA HIS A 126 -10.16 1.70 -1.55
C HIS A 126 -11.35 1.10 -0.82
N VAL A 127 -12.05 1.91 -0.06
CA VAL A 127 -13.27 1.50 0.65
C VAL A 127 -14.31 2.60 0.64
N ARG A 128 -15.56 2.17 0.54
CA ARG A 128 -16.75 3.03 0.60
C ARG A 128 -17.74 2.52 1.63
N ASN A 129 -17.82 1.22 1.84
CA ASN A 129 -18.79 0.59 2.72
C ASN A 129 -18.27 0.55 4.17
N LYS A 130 -18.98 1.22 5.09
CA LYS A 130 -18.62 1.23 6.52
C LYS A 130 -18.71 -0.15 7.16
N ASN A 131 -19.64 -1.00 6.70
CA ASN A 131 -19.76 -2.36 7.24
C ASN A 131 -18.57 -3.23 6.82
N PHE A 132 -18.02 -3.03 5.62
CA PHE A 132 -16.75 -3.66 5.22
C PHE A 132 -15.65 -3.32 6.22
N MET A 133 -15.46 -2.03 6.52
CA MET A 133 -14.46 -1.58 7.50
C MET A 133 -14.72 -2.14 8.89
N SER A 134 -15.98 -2.13 9.36
CA SER A 134 -16.33 -2.63 10.69
C SER A 134 -16.00 -4.12 10.84
N GLN A 135 -16.32 -4.95 9.84
CA GLN A 135 -15.99 -6.37 9.86
C GLN A 135 -14.48 -6.60 9.80
N TRP A 136 -13.77 -5.84 8.96
CA TRP A 136 -12.32 -5.95 8.87
C TRP A 136 -11.63 -5.60 10.19
N ILE A 137 -12.03 -4.49 10.80
CA ILE A 137 -11.55 -4.05 12.12
C ILE A 137 -11.81 -5.11 13.20
N ASP A 138 -13.02 -5.66 13.25
CA ASP A 138 -13.40 -6.66 14.25
C ASP A 138 -12.56 -7.93 14.11
N LEU A 139 -12.42 -8.47 12.91
CA LEU A 139 -11.57 -9.63 12.67
C LEU A 139 -10.10 -9.35 12.97
N SER A 140 -9.60 -8.15 12.62
CA SER A 140 -8.23 -7.75 12.89
C SER A 140 -7.95 -7.61 14.39
N LYS A 141 -8.86 -7.01 15.17
CA LYS A 141 -8.75 -6.95 16.63
C LYS A 141 -8.68 -8.34 17.28
N ASN A 142 -9.35 -9.30 16.70
CA ASN A 142 -9.42 -10.67 17.18
C ASN A 142 -8.42 -11.62 16.47
N TYR A 143 -7.37 -11.09 15.84
CA TYR A 143 -6.45 -11.85 14.99
C TYR A 143 -5.86 -13.08 15.69
N LYS A 144 -5.48 -12.96 16.97
CA LYS A 144 -4.95 -14.11 17.77
C LYS A 144 -5.98 -15.22 17.95
N LYS A 145 -7.25 -14.86 18.22
CA LYS A 145 -8.35 -15.82 18.39
C LYS A 145 -8.58 -16.65 17.15
N TYR A 146 -8.43 -16.07 15.97
CA TYR A 146 -8.65 -16.72 14.69
C TYR A 146 -7.36 -17.29 14.07
N GLY A 147 -6.19 -17.02 14.67
CA GLY A 147 -4.89 -17.42 14.13
C GLY A 147 -4.50 -16.64 12.87
N PHE A 148 -5.03 -15.44 12.67
CA PHE A 148 -4.73 -14.62 11.50
C PHE A 148 -3.36 -13.94 11.60
N TYR A 149 -2.75 -13.72 10.43
CA TYR A 149 -1.60 -12.84 10.32
C TYR A 149 -2.06 -11.38 10.28
N PHE A 150 -2.11 -10.78 11.46
CA PHE A 150 -2.49 -9.39 11.69
C PHE A 150 -3.77 -8.95 10.96
N GLU A 151 -3.72 -7.78 10.31
CA GLU A 151 -4.86 -7.17 9.64
C GLU A 151 -5.03 -7.61 8.17
N GLN A 152 -4.01 -8.19 7.54
CA GLN A 152 -4.05 -8.51 6.12
C GLN A 152 -4.85 -9.78 5.82
N GLN A 153 -4.60 -10.86 6.56
CA GLN A 153 -5.30 -12.13 6.35
C GLN A 153 -6.82 -12.04 6.55
N PRO A 154 -7.37 -11.26 7.50
CA PRO A 154 -8.80 -11.03 7.61
C PRO A 154 -9.49 -10.53 6.33
N LEU A 155 -8.77 -9.81 5.43
CA LEU A 155 -9.34 -9.35 4.16
C LEU A 155 -9.91 -10.47 3.30
N GLU A 156 -9.33 -11.68 3.36
CA GLU A 156 -9.81 -12.85 2.61
C GLU A 156 -11.24 -13.25 2.99
N TYR A 157 -11.60 -13.01 4.25
CA TYR A 157 -12.91 -13.35 4.80
C TYR A 157 -13.90 -12.22 4.57
N VAL A 158 -13.49 -11.00 4.85
CA VAL A 158 -14.36 -9.83 4.71
C VAL A 158 -14.80 -9.65 3.26
N GLN A 159 -13.86 -9.68 2.31
CA GLN A 159 -14.16 -9.40 0.91
C GLN A 159 -15.22 -10.31 0.29
N ARG A 160 -15.42 -11.52 0.84
CA ARG A 160 -16.42 -12.49 0.34
C ARG A 160 -17.86 -12.07 0.63
N ASN A 161 -18.06 -11.18 1.59
CA ASN A 161 -19.38 -10.72 2.02
C ASN A 161 -19.81 -9.41 1.35
N PHE A 162 -18.97 -8.84 0.48
CA PHE A 162 -19.18 -7.53 -0.12
C PHE A 162 -18.88 -7.55 -1.61
N ASN A 163 -19.42 -6.56 -2.33
CA ASN A 163 -19.08 -6.36 -3.73
C ASN A 163 -17.68 -5.74 -3.85
N SER A 164 -16.66 -6.61 -3.80
CA SER A 164 -15.26 -6.23 -3.81
C SER A 164 -14.64 -6.39 -5.20
N PHE A 165 -13.77 -5.45 -5.57
CA PHE A 165 -13.00 -5.47 -6.82
C PHE A 165 -11.51 -5.68 -6.54
N ASN A 166 -10.91 -6.63 -7.22
CA ASN A 166 -9.45 -6.84 -7.16
C ASN A 166 -8.76 -5.90 -8.14
N LEU A 167 -7.94 -4.98 -7.60
CA LEU A 167 -7.12 -4.11 -8.44
C LEU A 167 -6.15 -4.95 -9.30
N PRO A 168 -5.90 -4.52 -10.55
CA PRO A 168 -5.01 -5.24 -11.45
C PRO A 168 -3.58 -5.38 -10.92
N ILE A 169 -2.81 -6.32 -11.51
CA ILE A 169 -1.45 -6.64 -11.11
C ILE A 169 -0.45 -5.47 -11.18
N ASN A 170 -0.73 -4.46 -11.97
CA ASN A 170 0.09 -3.25 -12.13
C ASN A 170 -0.11 -2.22 -11.00
N TYR A 171 -0.93 -2.54 -9.98
CA TYR A 171 -1.10 -1.79 -8.74
C TYR A 171 -0.39 -2.46 -7.58
N ASN A 172 0.10 -1.68 -6.62
CA ASN A 172 0.74 -2.16 -5.40
C ASN A 172 1.81 -3.21 -5.69
N ILE A 173 2.71 -2.89 -6.63
CA ILE A 173 3.78 -3.80 -7.05
C ILE A 173 4.84 -3.81 -5.95
N GLY A 174 4.74 -4.76 -5.02
CA GLY A 174 5.60 -4.84 -3.87
C GLY A 174 6.86 -5.68 -4.11
N TRP A 175 7.91 -5.38 -3.32
CA TRP A 175 9.18 -6.12 -3.34
C TRP A 175 8.99 -7.63 -3.16
N TRP A 176 7.99 -8.06 -2.40
CA TRP A 176 7.69 -9.48 -2.17
C TRP A 176 7.34 -10.26 -3.45
N ARG A 177 6.89 -9.57 -4.50
CA ARG A 177 6.65 -10.18 -5.80
C ARG A 177 7.94 -10.58 -6.51
N PHE A 178 9.07 -9.99 -6.11
CA PHE A 178 10.39 -10.23 -6.68
C PHE A 178 11.23 -11.17 -5.82
N ASN A 179 10.84 -11.44 -4.58
CA ASN A 179 11.50 -12.39 -3.69
C ASN A 179 10.91 -13.81 -3.83
N THR A 180 10.99 -14.37 -5.03
CA THR A 180 10.42 -15.69 -5.34
C THR A 180 11.30 -16.43 -6.34
N PRO A 181 11.15 -17.76 -6.53
CA PRO A 181 11.87 -18.50 -7.57
C PRO A 181 11.70 -17.94 -8.98
N ALA A 182 10.62 -17.19 -9.23
CA ALA A 182 10.36 -16.51 -10.50
C ALA A 182 10.92 -15.09 -10.58
N THR A 183 11.80 -14.68 -9.66
CA THR A 183 12.30 -13.29 -9.54
C THR A 183 12.84 -12.74 -10.85
N GLN A 184 13.71 -13.47 -11.54
CA GLN A 184 14.31 -12.98 -12.79
C GLN A 184 13.25 -12.76 -13.88
N SER A 185 12.29 -13.66 -14.03
CA SER A 185 11.19 -13.50 -14.99
C SER A 185 10.34 -12.26 -14.67
N ARG A 186 10.09 -12.00 -13.40
CA ARG A 186 9.32 -10.81 -12.97
C ARG A 186 10.09 -9.51 -13.11
N LEU A 187 11.39 -9.52 -12.86
CA LEU A 187 12.25 -8.38 -13.15
C LEU A 187 12.27 -8.06 -14.65
N ASN A 188 12.29 -9.09 -15.49
CA ASN A 188 12.22 -8.92 -16.94
C ASN A 188 10.84 -8.42 -17.41
N ALA A 189 9.80 -8.55 -16.57
CA ALA A 189 8.50 -7.96 -16.83
C ALA A 189 8.47 -6.44 -16.62
N LEU A 190 9.47 -5.87 -15.90
CA LEU A 190 9.66 -4.42 -15.77
C LEU A 190 10.41 -3.92 -17.02
N LYS A 191 9.78 -3.05 -17.78
CA LYS A 191 10.34 -2.51 -19.02
C LYS A 191 9.82 -1.09 -19.29
N ILE A 192 10.53 -0.35 -20.15
CA ILE A 192 10.06 0.92 -20.68
C ILE A 192 9.34 0.68 -22.01
N VAL A 193 8.15 1.26 -22.14
CA VAL A 193 7.38 1.33 -23.38
C VAL A 193 6.80 2.75 -23.48
N ASP A 194 7.06 3.46 -24.57
CA ASP A 194 6.59 4.83 -24.81
C ASP A 194 6.85 5.77 -23.59
N ASP A 195 8.10 5.78 -23.13
CA ASP A 195 8.56 6.57 -21.97
C ASP A 195 7.80 6.29 -20.65
N LYS A 196 7.17 5.14 -20.53
CA LYS A 196 6.48 4.70 -19.29
C LYS A 196 7.03 3.37 -18.80
N ILE A 197 7.06 3.22 -17.48
CA ILE A 197 7.39 1.93 -16.84
C ILE A 197 6.17 1.01 -16.95
N TYR A 198 6.38 -0.19 -17.47
CA TYR A 198 5.40 -1.25 -17.55
C TYR A 198 5.76 -2.40 -16.61
N PHE A 199 4.75 -3.09 -16.10
CA PHE A 199 4.86 -4.39 -15.47
C PHE A 199 4.04 -5.40 -16.27
N GLY A 200 4.74 -6.30 -16.96
CA GLY A 200 4.13 -7.17 -17.96
C GLY A 200 3.65 -6.37 -19.20
N ASN A 201 2.36 -6.38 -19.44
CA ASN A 201 1.71 -5.72 -20.58
C ASN A 201 0.90 -4.47 -20.18
N ARG A 202 1.00 -4.01 -18.93
CA ARG A 202 0.28 -2.83 -18.42
C ARG A 202 1.24 -1.78 -17.89
N PRO A 203 0.93 -0.47 -18.00
CA PRO A 203 1.67 0.56 -17.29
C PRO A 203 1.65 0.27 -15.79
N ALA A 204 2.83 0.20 -15.16
CA ALA A 204 2.93 0.08 -13.72
C ALA A 204 2.41 1.37 -13.07
N VAL A 205 1.44 1.29 -12.17
CA VAL A 205 0.86 2.48 -11.54
C VAL A 205 1.67 2.88 -10.33
N ASN A 206 1.91 1.96 -9.41
CA ASN A 206 2.71 2.25 -8.23
C ASN A 206 3.46 1.03 -7.70
N PHE A 207 4.57 1.33 -7.05
CA PHE A 207 5.41 0.36 -6.36
C PHE A 207 5.33 0.56 -4.86
N HIS A 208 5.35 -0.54 -4.10
CA HIS A 208 5.41 -0.58 -2.65
C HIS A 208 6.81 -1.03 -2.26
N VAL A 209 7.67 -0.07 -1.96
CA VAL A 209 9.13 -0.31 -1.91
C VAL A 209 9.65 -0.78 -0.56
N HIS A 210 8.88 -0.59 0.51
CA HIS A 210 9.22 -1.03 1.86
C HIS A 210 10.60 -0.54 2.30
N THR A 211 10.69 0.77 2.54
CA THR A 211 11.97 1.44 2.83
C THR A 211 12.46 1.25 4.26
N LEU A 212 11.67 0.62 5.13
CA LEU A 212 12.07 0.35 6.50
C LEU A 212 13.18 -0.70 6.56
N ARG A 213 14.17 -0.44 7.41
CA ARG A 213 15.32 -1.34 7.65
C ARG A 213 14.90 -2.54 8.48
N GLU A 214 14.19 -3.49 7.90
CA GLU A 214 13.99 -4.79 8.53
C GLU A 214 15.24 -5.65 8.38
N ILE A 215 15.69 -6.22 9.48
CA ILE A 215 16.82 -7.16 9.49
C ILE A 215 16.48 -8.34 8.58
N GLY A 216 17.22 -8.53 7.51
CA GLY A 216 17.07 -9.64 6.54
C GLY A 216 16.33 -9.31 5.24
N TYR A 217 15.57 -8.20 5.16
CA TYR A 217 14.86 -7.80 3.94
C TYR A 217 15.39 -6.49 3.31
N GLN A 218 16.41 -5.89 3.91
CA GLN A 218 16.98 -4.59 3.52
C GLN A 218 17.37 -4.49 2.03
N ASN A 219 17.78 -5.61 1.44
CA ASN A 219 18.31 -5.60 0.08
C ASN A 219 17.22 -5.59 -1.01
N PHE A 220 16.02 -6.10 -0.74
CA PHE A 220 15.00 -6.21 -1.79
C PHE A 220 14.20 -4.93 -1.99
N GLY A 221 13.85 -4.21 -0.93
CA GLY A 221 13.20 -2.90 -1.04
C GLY A 221 14.12 -1.91 -1.74
N GLN A 222 15.37 -1.78 -1.31
CA GLN A 222 16.37 -0.93 -1.93
C GLN A 222 16.66 -1.35 -3.37
N PHE A 223 16.83 -2.64 -3.63
CA PHE A 223 17.00 -3.17 -4.98
C PHE A 223 15.85 -2.78 -5.91
N LEU A 224 14.59 -2.84 -5.45
CA LEU A 224 13.44 -2.42 -6.24
C LEU A 224 13.47 -0.92 -6.51
N VAL A 225 13.82 -0.09 -5.51
CA VAL A 225 14.00 1.35 -5.69
C VAL A 225 15.07 1.63 -6.74
N ASP A 226 16.25 1.02 -6.62
CA ASP A 226 17.36 1.22 -7.55
C ASP A 226 16.95 0.83 -8.98
N LYS A 227 16.26 -0.31 -9.13
CA LYS A 227 15.77 -0.77 -10.43
C LYS A 227 14.75 0.19 -11.06
N ILE A 228 13.82 0.73 -10.26
CA ILE A 228 12.83 1.71 -10.72
C ILE A 228 13.53 3.01 -11.13
N CYS A 229 14.47 3.49 -10.31
CA CYS A 229 15.25 4.70 -10.61
C CYS A 229 16.09 4.55 -11.89
N ASP A 230 16.72 3.40 -12.09
CA ASP A 230 17.47 3.13 -13.31
C ASP A 230 16.56 3.14 -14.55
N LEU A 231 15.37 2.53 -14.46
CA LEU A 231 14.40 2.60 -15.53
C LEU A 231 13.94 4.05 -15.80
N MET A 232 13.66 4.84 -14.76
CA MET A 232 13.28 6.24 -14.92
C MET A 232 14.34 7.06 -15.63
N LYS A 233 15.63 6.86 -15.31
CA LYS A 233 16.77 7.57 -15.92
C LYS A 233 16.92 7.29 -17.41
N THR A 234 16.40 6.14 -17.91
CA THR A 234 16.46 5.80 -19.34
C THR A 234 15.40 6.48 -20.19
N THR A 235 14.50 7.27 -19.59
CA THR A 235 13.38 7.93 -20.27
C THR A 235 13.55 9.44 -20.31
N ASN A 236 12.80 10.10 -21.21
CA ASN A 236 12.67 11.54 -21.23
C ASN A 236 11.42 12.06 -20.50
N ASN A 237 10.80 11.21 -19.67
CA ASN A 237 9.56 11.54 -18.97
C ASN A 237 9.81 12.55 -17.84
N GLU A 238 9.27 13.76 -17.99
CA GLU A 238 9.44 14.86 -17.01
C GLU A 238 8.86 14.53 -15.62
N ASN A 239 7.81 13.69 -15.56
CA ASN A 239 7.29 13.25 -14.26
C ASN A 239 8.26 12.33 -13.54
N TYR A 240 9.02 11.50 -14.26
CA TYR A 240 10.05 10.66 -13.65
C TYR A 240 11.23 11.46 -13.13
N LYS A 241 11.63 12.54 -13.83
CA LYS A 241 12.64 13.47 -13.32
C LYS A 241 12.22 14.05 -11.97
N LYS A 242 10.96 14.50 -11.84
CA LYS A 242 10.42 15.01 -10.56
C LYS A 242 10.38 13.95 -9.46
N VAL A 243 10.10 12.68 -9.81
CA VAL A 243 10.15 11.59 -8.83
C VAL A 243 11.58 11.35 -8.37
N LEU A 244 12.55 11.32 -9.29
CA LEU A 244 13.97 11.18 -8.97
C LEU A 244 14.46 12.33 -8.08
N ASP A 245 14.14 13.60 -8.42
CA ASP A 245 14.47 14.78 -7.60
C ASP A 245 13.87 14.72 -6.19
N PHE A 246 12.75 14.04 -6.02
CA PHE A 246 12.13 13.84 -4.70
C PHE A 246 12.79 12.73 -3.89
N LEU A 247 13.33 11.70 -4.54
CA LEU A 247 13.94 10.54 -3.89
C LEU A 247 15.40 10.76 -3.49
N PHE A 248 16.10 11.69 -4.15
CA PHE A 248 17.52 12.01 -3.98
C PHE A 248 17.74 13.49 -3.72
#